data_4b4941ba9f650cb2ced7f3ed90ab379c
#
_entry.id   4b4941ba9f650cb2ced7f3ed90ab379c
#
_cell.length_a   1.000
_cell.length_b   1.000
_cell.length_c   1.000
_cell.angle_alpha   90.00
_cell.angle_beta   90.00
_cell.angle_gamma   90.00
#
_symmetry.space_group_name_H-M   'P 1'
#
loop_
_entity.id
_entity.type
_entity.pdbx_description
1 polymer ?
#
loop_
_entity_poly.entity_id
_entity_poly.type
_entity_poly.pdbx_seq_one_letter_code
_entity_poly.pdbx_strand_id
1 'polypeptide(L)'
;PLAKESLVIVTADKALAEAGPYPIEALLDRHWLLREPGSGTRETFLRQLTPRGLRPQILLEFEHNDSIKQVLHNPGMLSCLSPRIVQREVRAGELFIVGVSNAQFDRTIYRVEHKALPFSSLREALSKEVESCLEEEERLCHLVLKTGEPLPEHEKERAAPRKAAQHAQA
;
A
#
# COMPACT_ATOMS: atom_id res chain seq x y z
N PRO A 1 -16.13 -4.67 -8.76
CA PRO A 1 -14.94 -4.77 -7.92
C PRO A 1 -13.90 -5.63 -8.61
N LEU A 2 -12.62 -5.31 -8.42
CA LEU A 2 -11.50 -6.06 -8.99
C LEU A 2 -10.69 -6.72 -7.86
N ALA A 3 -10.38 -5.97 -6.80
CA ALA A 3 -9.68 -6.48 -5.64
C ALA A 3 -10.08 -5.72 -4.35
N LYS A 4 -9.84 -6.34 -3.20
CA LYS A 4 -9.90 -5.67 -1.90
C LYS A 4 -8.48 -5.41 -1.42
N GLU A 5 -8.30 -4.34 -0.67
CA GLU A 5 -7.01 -3.97 -0.12
C GLU A 5 -7.19 -3.28 1.23
N SER A 6 -6.33 -3.63 2.18
CA SER A 6 -6.22 -2.94 3.47
C SER A 6 -4.95 -2.09 3.47
N LEU A 7 -5.09 -0.77 3.65
CA LEU A 7 -3.93 0.11 3.79
C LEU A 7 -3.23 -0.15 5.12
N VAL A 8 -1.93 0.13 5.16
CA VAL A 8 -1.09 -0.06 6.35
C VAL A 8 -0.49 1.27 6.81
N ILE A 9 -0.30 1.39 8.12
CA ILE A 9 0.48 2.50 8.69
C ILE A 9 1.94 2.08 8.68
N VAL A 10 2.80 2.95 8.16
CA VAL A 10 4.22 2.70 7.99
C VAL A 10 5.09 3.81 8.56
N THR A 11 6.28 3.43 9.02
CA THR A 11 7.30 4.29 9.60
C THR A 11 8.69 3.72 9.35
N ALA A 12 9.74 4.54 9.46
CA ALA A 12 11.13 4.06 9.58
C ALA A 12 11.53 3.76 11.03
N ASP A 13 10.69 4.09 12.01
CA ASP A 13 10.93 3.82 13.44
C ASP A 13 10.57 2.37 13.77
N LYS A 14 11.58 1.50 13.75
CA LYS A 14 11.44 0.07 14.07
C LYS A 14 10.91 -0.14 15.50
N ALA A 15 11.41 0.62 16.47
CA ALA A 15 11.00 0.48 17.87
C ALA A 15 9.51 0.80 18.05
N LEU A 16 9.01 1.83 17.34
CA LEU A 16 7.59 2.14 17.32
C LEU A 16 6.77 0.99 16.73
N ALA A 17 7.20 0.40 15.63
CA ALA A 17 6.48 -0.69 15.00
C ALA A 17 6.43 -1.95 15.88
N GLU A 18 7.54 -2.30 16.53
CA GLU A 18 7.64 -3.48 17.41
C GLU A 18 6.87 -3.35 18.73
N ALA A 19 6.70 -2.13 19.24
CA ALA A 19 5.97 -1.88 20.48
C ALA A 19 4.43 -1.90 20.35
N GLY A 20 3.91 -1.96 19.10
CA GLY A 20 2.47 -2.05 18.80
C GLY A 20 1.84 -3.42 19.13
N PRO A 21 0.55 -3.62 18.88
CA PRO A 21 -0.36 -2.69 18.19
C PRO A 21 -0.86 -1.54 19.07
N TYR A 22 -1.13 -0.40 18.46
CA TYR A 22 -1.65 0.80 19.12
C TYR A 22 -3.13 1.06 18.80
N PRO A 23 -3.90 1.67 19.71
CA PRO A 23 -5.11 2.36 19.30
C PRO A 23 -4.73 3.54 18.40
N ILE A 24 -5.51 3.82 17.36
CA ILE A 24 -5.17 4.86 16.39
C ILE A 24 -4.98 6.23 17.03
N GLU A 25 -5.72 6.51 18.11
CA GLU A 25 -5.65 7.76 18.88
C GLU A 25 -4.25 8.05 19.41
N ALA A 26 -3.50 7.02 19.80
CA ALA A 26 -2.13 7.15 20.31
C ALA A 26 -1.10 7.55 19.24
N LEU A 27 -1.48 7.49 17.98
CA LEU A 27 -0.63 7.82 16.85
C LEU A 27 -0.92 9.20 16.24
N LEU A 28 -2.05 9.84 16.60
CA LEU A 28 -2.52 11.05 15.92
C LEU A 28 -1.65 12.28 16.14
N ASP A 29 -1.00 12.38 17.32
CA ASP A 29 -0.11 13.49 17.67
C ASP A 29 1.29 13.38 17.04
N ARG A 30 1.56 12.28 16.32
CA ARG A 30 2.79 12.13 15.56
C ARG A 30 2.69 12.85 14.22
N HIS A 31 3.82 13.05 13.57
CA HIS A 31 3.89 13.72 12.27
C HIS A 31 3.43 12.79 11.15
N TRP A 32 2.33 13.15 10.50
CA TRP A 32 1.77 12.39 9.38
C TRP A 32 2.15 12.98 8.04
N LEU A 33 2.57 12.11 7.15
CA LEU A 33 2.77 12.39 5.74
C LEU A 33 1.60 11.77 4.98
N LEU A 34 0.79 12.58 4.33
CA LEU A 34 -0.39 12.09 3.63
C LEU A 34 -0.33 12.42 2.14
N ARG A 35 -1.14 11.71 1.39
CA ARG A 35 -1.46 12.07 0.02
C ARG A 35 -2.28 13.36 -0.02
N GLU A 36 -2.31 13.97 -1.19
CA GLU A 36 -3.07 15.16 -1.50
C GLU A 36 -4.59 14.98 -1.24
N PRO A 37 -5.36 16.07 -1.03
CA PRO A 37 -6.82 16.02 -1.01
C PRO A 37 -7.37 15.43 -2.30
N GLY A 38 -8.37 14.51 -2.16
CA GLY A 38 -8.94 13.77 -3.30
C GLY A 38 -8.25 12.45 -3.61
N SER A 39 -7.10 12.15 -3.01
CA SER A 39 -6.48 10.84 -3.11
C SER A 39 -7.32 9.76 -2.41
N GLY A 40 -7.63 8.67 -3.11
CA GLY A 40 -8.37 7.54 -2.54
C GLY A 40 -7.66 6.88 -1.34
N THR A 41 -6.33 6.96 -1.26
CA THR A 41 -5.55 6.49 -0.10
C THR A 41 -5.83 7.38 1.12
N ARG A 42 -5.73 8.70 0.96
CA ARG A 42 -6.06 9.67 2.01
C ARG A 42 -7.50 9.53 2.48
N GLU A 43 -8.43 9.47 1.54
CA GLU A 43 -9.87 9.37 1.87
C GLU A 43 -10.20 8.08 2.63
N THR A 44 -9.56 6.97 2.29
CA THR A 44 -9.73 5.70 3.00
C THR A 44 -9.23 5.80 4.44
N PHE A 45 -8.09 6.45 4.68
CA PHE A 45 -7.55 6.69 6.01
C PHE A 45 -8.46 7.62 6.83
N LEU A 46 -8.80 8.79 6.30
CA LEU A 46 -9.60 9.80 7.00
C LEU A 46 -11.04 9.34 7.26
N ARG A 47 -11.61 8.46 6.43
CA ARG A 47 -12.95 7.89 6.63
C ARG A 47 -13.09 7.14 7.94
N GLN A 48 -12.01 6.55 8.45
CA GLN A 48 -12.02 5.87 9.74
C GLN A 48 -11.88 6.84 10.93
N LEU A 49 -11.33 8.02 10.70
CA LEU A 49 -11.02 9.01 11.74
C LEU A 49 -12.11 10.07 11.90
N THR A 50 -12.56 10.62 10.78
CA THR A 50 -13.49 11.77 10.77
C THR A 50 -14.80 11.52 11.53
N PRO A 51 -15.49 10.37 11.40
CA PRO A 51 -16.72 10.10 12.15
C PRO A 51 -16.51 10.03 13.68
N ARG A 52 -15.26 9.76 14.09
CA ARG A 52 -14.86 9.68 15.51
C ARG A 52 -14.35 11.03 16.04
N GLY A 53 -14.39 12.09 15.24
CA GLY A 53 -13.85 13.40 15.59
C GLY A 53 -12.31 13.44 15.66
N LEU A 54 -11.64 12.40 15.16
CA LEU A 54 -10.20 12.25 15.23
C LEU A 54 -9.53 12.98 14.05
N ARG A 55 -8.39 13.63 14.32
CA ARG A 55 -7.63 14.36 13.31
C ARG A 55 -6.13 14.08 13.49
N PRO A 56 -5.44 13.56 12.46
CA PRO A 56 -3.98 13.39 12.50
C PRO A 56 -3.27 14.74 12.37
N GLN A 57 -2.11 14.85 13.00
CA GLN A 57 -1.22 16.01 12.81
C GLN A 57 -0.50 15.88 11.47
N ILE A 58 -1.09 16.44 10.40
CA ILE A 58 -0.52 16.39 9.05
C ILE A 58 0.66 17.38 9.00
N LEU A 59 1.86 16.87 8.78
CA LEU A 59 3.06 17.66 8.62
C LEU A 59 3.27 18.10 7.16
N LEU A 60 3.13 17.16 6.22
CA LEU A 60 3.31 17.41 4.80
C LEU A 60 2.29 16.62 3.97
N GLU A 61 1.95 17.17 2.82
CA GLU A 61 1.09 16.56 1.81
C GLU A 61 1.85 16.38 0.49
N PHE A 62 1.61 15.26 -0.18
CA PHE A 62 2.32 14.89 -1.41
C PHE A 62 1.37 14.35 -2.48
N GLU A 63 1.65 14.63 -3.73
CA GLU A 63 0.92 14.07 -4.87
C GLU A 63 1.42 12.66 -5.27
N HIS A 64 2.66 12.30 -4.87
CA HIS A 64 3.28 11.03 -5.26
C HIS A 64 3.71 10.19 -4.05
N ASN A 65 3.46 8.87 -4.14
CA ASN A 65 3.84 7.93 -3.09
C ASN A 65 5.36 7.85 -2.89
N ASP A 66 6.15 7.97 -3.96
CA ASP A 66 7.61 7.92 -3.87
C ASP A 66 8.18 9.08 -3.06
N SER A 67 7.58 10.27 -3.18
CA SER A 67 7.96 11.41 -2.35
C SER A 67 7.67 11.16 -0.86
N ILE A 68 6.54 10.53 -0.53
CA ILE A 68 6.23 10.11 0.84
C ILE A 68 7.28 9.12 1.34
N LYS A 69 7.61 8.10 0.55
CA LYS A 69 8.60 7.08 0.94
C LYS A 69 9.97 7.70 1.26
N GLN A 70 10.42 8.65 0.42
CA GLN A 70 11.69 9.35 0.66
C GLN A 70 11.70 10.11 1.99
N VAL A 71 10.63 10.79 2.34
CA VAL A 71 10.54 11.52 3.61
C VAL A 71 10.35 10.60 4.81
N LEU A 72 9.67 9.46 4.63
CA LEU A 72 9.46 8.46 5.68
C LEU A 72 10.76 7.86 6.24
N HIS A 73 11.88 7.90 5.52
CA HIS A 73 13.18 7.48 6.05
C HIS A 73 13.64 8.33 7.25
N ASN A 74 13.00 9.49 7.50
CA ASN A 74 13.24 10.25 8.72
C ASN A 74 12.44 9.65 9.89
N PRO A 75 13.09 9.37 11.04
CA PRO A 75 12.42 8.80 12.20
C PRO A 75 11.29 9.70 12.72
N GLY A 76 10.24 9.08 13.28
CA GLY A 76 9.12 9.81 13.89
C GLY A 76 8.01 10.22 12.92
N MET A 77 8.17 9.95 11.62
CA MET A 77 7.13 10.16 10.61
C MET A 77 6.25 8.92 10.44
N LEU A 78 4.97 9.13 10.17
CA LEU A 78 3.99 8.10 9.84
C LEU A 78 3.32 8.41 8.51
N SER A 79 2.92 7.37 7.80
CA SER A 79 2.01 7.48 6.66
C SER A 79 1.07 6.28 6.61
N CYS A 80 -0.08 6.46 5.94
CA CYS A 80 -1.00 5.39 5.61
C CYS A 80 -0.95 5.15 4.10
N LEU A 81 -0.44 3.98 3.70
CA LEU A 81 -0.17 3.65 2.30
C LEU A 81 -0.67 2.25 1.94
N SER A 82 -0.74 1.97 0.64
CA SER A 82 -0.95 0.62 0.14
C SER A 82 0.25 -0.27 0.48
N PRO A 83 0.02 -1.49 1.00
CA PRO A 83 1.11 -2.44 1.25
C PRO A 83 1.90 -2.76 -0.03
N ARG A 84 1.25 -2.73 -1.20
CA ARG A 84 1.89 -2.95 -2.51
C ARG A 84 2.96 -1.91 -2.83
N ILE A 85 2.73 -0.66 -2.40
CA ILE A 85 3.64 0.47 -2.66
C ILE A 85 4.89 0.41 -1.78
N VAL A 86 4.76 -0.06 -0.54
CA VAL A 86 5.84 -0.09 0.46
C VAL A 86 6.49 -1.46 0.61
N GLN A 87 6.06 -2.43 -0.18
CA GLN A 87 6.50 -3.82 -0.08
C GLN A 87 8.02 -3.98 -0.18
N ARG A 88 8.68 -3.22 -1.06
CA ARG A 88 10.13 -3.28 -1.25
C ARG A 88 10.87 -2.79 -0.01
N GLU A 89 10.48 -1.64 0.50
CA GLU A 89 11.08 -0.99 1.66
C GLU A 89 10.86 -1.80 2.94
N VAL A 90 9.67 -2.42 3.08
CA VAL A 90 9.38 -3.31 4.21
C VAL A 90 10.25 -4.58 4.14
N ARG A 91 10.40 -5.18 2.96
CA ARG A 91 11.29 -6.35 2.77
C ARG A 91 12.76 -6.01 2.98
N ALA A 92 13.17 -4.81 2.63
CA ALA A 92 14.54 -4.34 2.85
C ALA A 92 14.80 -3.97 4.32
N GLY A 93 13.77 -3.93 5.19
CA GLY A 93 13.89 -3.48 6.56
C GLY A 93 14.12 -1.98 6.70
N GLU A 94 13.76 -1.21 5.67
CA GLU A 94 13.86 0.25 5.63
C GLU A 94 12.61 0.93 6.19
N LEU A 95 11.43 0.28 5.99
CA LEU A 95 10.16 0.69 6.57
C LEU A 95 9.54 -0.47 7.36
N PHE A 96 8.78 -0.12 8.37
CA PHE A 96 8.11 -1.06 9.26
C PHE A 96 6.63 -0.75 9.36
N ILE A 97 5.80 -1.80 9.48
CA ILE A 97 4.36 -1.66 9.61
C ILE A 97 4.00 -1.49 11.08
N VAL A 98 3.27 -0.43 11.39
CA VAL A 98 2.73 -0.18 12.72
C VAL A 98 1.37 -0.83 12.85
N GLY A 99 1.23 -1.77 13.77
CA GLY A 99 -0.05 -2.41 14.06
C GLY A 99 -1.04 -1.44 14.70
N VAL A 100 -2.29 -1.49 14.25
CA VAL A 100 -3.42 -0.72 14.83
C VAL A 100 -4.48 -1.69 15.33
N SER A 101 -4.94 -1.51 16.57
CA SER A 101 -5.85 -2.43 17.24
C SER A 101 -7.34 -2.12 17.02
N ASN A 102 -7.69 -0.89 16.70
CA ASN A 102 -9.08 -0.40 16.70
C ASN A 102 -9.52 0.35 15.44
N ALA A 103 -8.78 0.19 14.34
CA ALA A 103 -9.15 0.72 13.03
C ALA A 103 -8.62 -0.19 11.91
N GLN A 104 -9.38 -0.28 10.82
CA GLN A 104 -9.00 -0.96 9.58
C GLN A 104 -9.25 -0.02 8.41
N PHE A 105 -8.31 0.03 7.47
CA PHE A 105 -8.32 0.99 6.36
C PHE A 105 -8.60 0.30 5.03
N ASP A 106 -9.74 -0.40 4.98
CA ASP A 106 -10.12 -1.21 3.83
C ASP A 106 -10.67 -0.36 2.69
N ARG A 107 -10.28 -0.75 1.47
CA ARG A 107 -10.84 -0.21 0.23
C ARG A 107 -11.04 -1.29 -0.82
N THR A 108 -11.93 -1.01 -1.76
CA THR A 108 -12.12 -1.85 -2.94
C THR A 108 -11.52 -1.15 -4.16
N ILE A 109 -10.76 -1.89 -4.93
CA ILE A 109 -10.25 -1.48 -6.24
C ILE A 109 -11.29 -1.89 -7.27
N TYR A 110 -11.65 -0.98 -8.18
CA TYR A 110 -12.64 -1.21 -9.21
C TYR A 110 -12.02 -1.10 -10.59
N ARG A 111 -12.46 -1.96 -11.49
CA ARG A 111 -12.31 -1.77 -12.92
C ARG A 111 -13.51 -0.98 -13.43
N VAL A 112 -13.26 0.09 -14.15
CA VAL A 112 -14.31 0.91 -14.78
C VAL A 112 -14.20 0.78 -16.28
N GLU A 113 -15.32 0.45 -16.93
CA GLU A 113 -15.41 0.29 -18.39
C GLU A 113 -16.52 1.17 -18.95
N HIS A 114 -16.29 1.72 -20.13
CA HIS A 114 -17.32 2.45 -20.85
C HIS A 114 -18.33 1.46 -21.47
N LYS A 115 -19.62 1.65 -21.22
CA LYS A 115 -20.69 0.72 -21.64
C LYS A 115 -20.78 0.48 -23.15
N ALA A 116 -20.41 1.47 -23.96
CA ALA A 116 -20.46 1.41 -25.43
C ALA A 116 -19.21 0.81 -26.08
N LEU A 117 -18.21 0.36 -25.29
CA LEU A 117 -17.03 -0.28 -25.88
C LEU A 117 -17.41 -1.67 -26.42
N PRO A 118 -17.08 -1.98 -27.71
CA PRO A 118 -17.32 -3.30 -28.25
C PRO A 118 -16.48 -4.37 -27.51
N PHE A 119 -16.93 -5.60 -27.61
CA PHE A 119 -16.17 -6.75 -27.12
C PHE A 119 -14.78 -6.80 -27.80
N SER A 120 -13.76 -7.12 -27.01
CA SER A 120 -12.39 -7.30 -27.49
C SER A 120 -11.73 -8.44 -26.72
N SER A 121 -11.27 -9.46 -27.44
CA SER A 121 -10.53 -10.59 -26.88
C SER A 121 -9.24 -10.16 -26.19
N LEU A 122 -8.57 -9.13 -26.72
CA LEU A 122 -7.37 -8.55 -26.11
C LEU A 122 -7.69 -7.90 -24.76
N ARG A 123 -8.80 -7.16 -24.68
CA ARG A 123 -9.23 -6.54 -23.41
C ARG A 123 -9.60 -7.58 -22.37
N GLU A 124 -10.25 -8.68 -22.78
CA GLU A 124 -10.57 -9.77 -21.88
C GLU A 124 -9.32 -10.48 -21.37
N ALA A 125 -8.37 -10.76 -22.26
CA ALA A 125 -7.08 -11.34 -21.90
C ALA A 125 -6.29 -10.44 -20.92
N LEU A 126 -6.23 -9.13 -21.19
CA LEU A 126 -5.63 -8.16 -20.28
C LEU A 126 -6.33 -8.13 -18.93
N SER A 127 -7.65 -8.19 -18.90
CA SER A 127 -8.41 -8.22 -17.65
C SER A 127 -8.07 -9.43 -16.79
N LYS A 128 -8.00 -10.62 -17.39
CA LYS A 128 -7.62 -11.86 -16.70
C LYS A 128 -6.19 -11.79 -16.16
N GLU A 129 -5.26 -11.22 -16.95
CA GLU A 129 -3.86 -11.07 -16.50
C GLU A 129 -3.77 -10.09 -15.32
N VAL A 130 -4.49 -8.98 -15.36
CA VAL A 130 -4.54 -8.02 -14.24
C VAL A 130 -5.15 -8.65 -12.99
N GLU A 131 -6.23 -9.43 -13.11
CA GLU A 131 -6.86 -10.16 -12.00
C GLU A 131 -5.85 -11.15 -11.38
N SER A 132 -5.18 -11.95 -12.21
CA SER A 132 -4.16 -12.91 -11.76
C SER A 132 -2.98 -12.24 -11.06
N CYS A 133 -2.47 -11.11 -11.61
CA CYS A 133 -1.40 -10.34 -10.97
C CYS A 133 -1.83 -9.79 -9.61
N LEU A 134 -3.07 -9.29 -9.48
CA LEU A 134 -3.57 -8.74 -8.22
C LEU A 134 -3.75 -9.82 -7.15
N GLU A 135 -4.20 -11.01 -7.50
CA GLU A 135 -4.32 -12.15 -6.58
C GLU A 135 -2.93 -12.61 -6.09
N GLU A 136 -1.96 -12.69 -6.98
CA GLU A 136 -0.58 -13.05 -6.61
C GLU A 136 0.05 -12.01 -5.66
N GLU A 137 -0.12 -10.72 -5.97
CA GLU A 137 0.35 -9.64 -5.10
C GLU A 137 -0.36 -9.61 -3.74
N GLU A 138 -1.67 -9.89 -3.69
CA GLU A 138 -2.41 -9.97 -2.43
C GLU A 138 -1.85 -11.09 -1.55
N ARG A 139 -1.58 -12.25 -2.13
CA ARG A 139 -0.96 -13.39 -1.43
C ARG A 139 0.42 -13.02 -0.88
N LEU A 140 1.25 -12.35 -1.69
CA LEU A 140 2.59 -11.93 -1.28
C LEU A 140 2.55 -10.84 -0.19
N CYS A 141 1.67 -9.85 -0.32
CA CYS A 141 1.47 -8.84 0.71
C CYS A 141 1.00 -9.46 2.02
N HIS A 142 0.07 -10.41 1.97
CA HIS A 142 -0.44 -11.08 3.15
C HIS A 142 0.65 -11.89 3.88
N LEU A 143 1.54 -12.53 3.14
CA LEU A 143 2.68 -13.26 3.70
C LEU A 143 3.62 -12.30 4.43
N VAL A 144 4.04 -11.21 3.80
CA VAL A 144 4.93 -10.20 4.41
C VAL A 144 4.30 -9.55 5.64
N LEU A 145 2.99 -9.27 5.60
CA LEU A 145 2.26 -8.66 6.72
C LEU A 145 2.13 -9.60 7.93
N LYS A 146 2.05 -10.91 7.70
CA LYS A 146 1.87 -11.89 8.80
C LYS A 146 3.18 -12.34 9.43
N THR A 147 4.23 -12.53 8.64
CA THR A 147 5.47 -13.15 9.12
C THR A 147 6.52 -12.13 9.54
N GLY A 148 6.47 -10.90 8.99
CA GLY A 148 7.56 -9.94 9.14
C GLY A 148 8.90 -10.44 8.59
N GLU A 149 8.92 -11.64 7.99
CA GLU A 149 10.11 -12.28 7.47
C GLU A 149 10.32 -11.93 5.99
N PRO A 150 11.57 -11.79 5.55
CA PRO A 150 11.87 -11.64 4.14
C PRO A 150 11.42 -12.90 3.37
N LEU A 151 10.88 -12.71 2.17
CA LEU A 151 10.46 -13.83 1.32
C LEU A 151 11.64 -14.81 1.09
N PRO A 152 11.33 -16.12 1.01
CA PRO A 152 12.30 -17.13 0.59
C PRO A 152 12.92 -16.76 -0.78
N GLU A 153 14.17 -17.09 -0.99
CA GLU A 153 14.96 -16.75 -2.20
C GLU A 153 14.23 -17.11 -3.52
N HIS A 154 13.56 -18.25 -3.57
CA HIS A 154 12.81 -18.71 -4.75
C HIS A 154 11.56 -17.86 -5.07
N GLU A 155 11.00 -17.15 -4.10
CA GLU A 155 9.89 -16.21 -4.31
C GLU A 155 10.39 -14.79 -4.67
N LYS A 156 11.62 -14.44 -4.28
CA LYS A 156 12.27 -13.19 -4.71
C LYS A 156 12.50 -13.16 -6.23
N GLU A 157 12.89 -14.30 -6.83
CA GLU A 157 13.07 -14.42 -8.27
C GLU A 157 11.76 -14.31 -9.07
N ARG A 158 10.65 -14.82 -8.52
CA ARG A 158 9.31 -14.68 -9.14
C ARG A 158 8.74 -13.28 -9.06
N ALA A 159 9.07 -12.54 -8.01
CA ALA A 159 8.64 -11.16 -7.80
C ALA A 159 9.53 -10.11 -8.50
N ALA A 160 10.63 -10.55 -9.14
CA ALA A 160 11.44 -9.66 -9.97
C ALA A 160 10.64 -9.25 -11.22
N PRO A 161 10.66 -7.97 -11.62
CA PRO A 161 9.95 -7.53 -12.81
C PRO A 161 10.43 -8.36 -14.00
N ARG A 162 9.51 -9.05 -14.68
CA ARG A 162 9.82 -9.73 -15.95
C ARG A 162 10.46 -8.68 -16.86
N LYS A 163 11.75 -8.85 -17.16
CA LYS A 163 12.44 -8.02 -18.15
C LYS A 163 11.57 -8.05 -19.40
N ALA A 164 11.12 -6.87 -19.84
CA ALA A 164 10.40 -6.71 -21.09
C ALA A 164 11.22 -7.46 -22.15
N ALA A 165 10.63 -8.46 -22.76
CA ALA A 165 11.26 -9.20 -23.82
C ALA A 165 11.63 -8.18 -24.91
N GLN A 166 12.93 -7.99 -25.09
CA GLN A 166 13.47 -7.26 -26.22
C GLN A 166 13.08 -8.03 -27.47
N HIS A 167 11.97 -7.64 -28.07
CA HIS A 167 11.71 -7.91 -29.47
C HIS A 167 11.97 -6.61 -30.22
N ALA A 168 13.23 -6.44 -30.51
CA ALA A 168 13.63 -5.59 -31.62
C ALA A 168 14.51 -6.45 -32.55
N GLN A 169 14.18 -6.40 -33.82
CA GLN A 169 15.01 -6.75 -34.98
C GLN A 169 14.94 -8.19 -35.50
N ALA A 170 14.09 -8.39 -36.50
CA ALA A 170 14.53 -8.76 -37.85
C ALA A 170 13.47 -8.25 -38.83
#